data_d7d10a7184bea02b89c5d9c9b03a785f
#
_entry.id   d7d10a7184bea02b89c5d9c9b03a785f
#
_cell.length_a   1.000
_cell.length_b   1.000
_cell.length_c   1.000
_cell.angle_alpha   90.00
_cell.angle_beta   90.00
_cell.angle_gamma   90.00
#
_symmetry.space_group_name_H-M   'P 1'
#
loop_
_entity.id
_entity.type
_entity.pdbx_description
1 polymer ?
#
loop_
_entity_poly.entity_id
_entity_poly.type
_entity_poly.pdbx_seq_one_letter_code
_entity_poly.pdbx_strand_id
1 'polypeptide(L)'
;MLNIEFYTDAWDDYLNFTSDKKLFAKINILIKDIVRGNEAEGIGKPEALKGDLSGCYSRRIDGKNRIVYRIKGDTVQILQVGTHYKEK
;
A
#
# COMPACT_ATOMS: atom_id res chain seq x y z
N MET A 1 -17.00 -0.49 4.26
CA MET A 1 -15.58 -0.68 4.00
C MET A 1 -15.32 -0.98 2.55
N LEU A 2 -14.14 -0.60 2.07
CA LEU A 2 -13.78 -0.85 0.69
C LEU A 2 -13.31 -2.29 0.50
N ASN A 3 -13.42 -2.78 -0.72
CA ASN A 3 -12.85 -4.07 -1.10
C ASN A 3 -11.35 -3.92 -1.31
N ILE A 4 -10.63 -5.02 -1.31
CA ILE A 4 -9.18 -5.05 -1.51
C ILE A 4 -8.87 -5.85 -2.76
N GLU A 5 -8.03 -5.27 -3.62
CA GLU A 5 -7.52 -5.94 -4.81
C GLU A 5 -6.02 -5.78 -4.84
N PHE A 6 -5.29 -6.87 -5.06
CA PHE A 6 -3.85 -6.83 -5.22
C PHE A 6 -3.48 -7.05 -6.68
N TYR A 7 -2.58 -6.23 -7.19
CA TYR A 7 -1.90 -6.58 -8.44
C TYR A 7 -1.02 -7.80 -8.16
N THR A 8 -0.83 -8.64 -9.15
CA THR A 8 -0.11 -9.91 -8.95
C THR A 8 1.27 -9.73 -8.34
N ASP A 9 2.04 -8.75 -8.84
CA ASP A 9 3.37 -8.51 -8.29
C ASP A 9 3.31 -8.05 -6.83
N ALA A 10 2.31 -7.23 -6.50
CA ALA A 10 2.13 -6.78 -5.12
C ALA A 10 1.74 -7.93 -4.21
N TRP A 11 0.92 -8.85 -4.72
CA TRP A 11 0.52 -10.03 -3.97
C TRP A 11 1.73 -10.93 -3.67
N ASP A 12 2.58 -11.14 -4.67
CA ASP A 12 3.80 -11.92 -4.47
C ASP A 12 4.71 -11.29 -3.43
N ASP A 13 4.90 -9.96 -3.51
CA ASP A 13 5.70 -9.25 -2.54
C ASP A 13 5.10 -9.32 -1.14
N TYR A 14 3.78 -9.17 -1.05
CA TYR A 14 3.07 -9.26 0.22
C TYR A 14 3.32 -10.63 0.87
N LEU A 15 3.24 -11.70 0.09
CA LEU A 15 3.48 -13.03 0.61
C LEU A 15 4.92 -13.22 1.09
N ASN A 16 5.88 -12.54 0.46
CA ASN A 16 7.28 -12.62 0.88
C ASN A 16 7.53 -12.01 2.26
N PHE A 17 6.64 -11.13 2.72
CA PHE A 17 6.77 -10.55 4.06
C PHE A 17 6.24 -11.46 5.15
N THR A 18 5.60 -12.58 4.81
CA THR A 18 5.03 -13.48 5.84
C THR A 18 6.10 -14.04 6.78
N SER A 19 7.36 -14.11 6.36
CA SER A 19 8.45 -14.58 7.20
C SER A 19 8.93 -13.52 8.19
N ASP A 20 8.53 -12.26 8.00
CA ASP A 20 8.85 -11.17 8.93
C ASP A 20 7.56 -10.76 9.64
N LYS A 21 7.30 -11.38 10.78
CA LYS A 21 6.02 -11.20 11.49
C LYS A 21 5.72 -9.75 11.81
N LYS A 22 6.73 -8.98 12.17
CA LYS A 22 6.55 -7.59 12.57
C LYS A 22 6.15 -6.72 11.39
N LEU A 23 6.85 -6.86 10.28
CA LEU A 23 6.53 -6.09 9.07
C LEU A 23 5.20 -6.54 8.46
N PHE A 24 4.94 -7.84 8.47
CA PHE A 24 3.68 -8.36 7.94
C PHE A 24 2.49 -7.81 8.71
N ALA A 25 2.58 -7.79 10.05
CA ALA A 25 1.53 -7.22 10.88
C ALA A 25 1.34 -5.74 10.58
N LYS A 26 2.42 -5.00 10.38
CA LYS A 26 2.36 -3.58 10.06
C LYS A 26 1.66 -3.34 8.72
N ILE A 27 2.00 -4.15 7.71
CA ILE A 27 1.36 -4.05 6.40
C ILE A 27 -0.15 -4.24 6.53
N ASN A 28 -0.57 -5.24 7.30
CA ASN A 28 -2.00 -5.53 7.47
C ASN A 28 -2.72 -4.41 8.20
N ILE A 29 -2.07 -3.79 9.19
CA ILE A 29 -2.64 -2.64 9.89
C ILE A 29 -2.83 -1.47 8.92
N LEU A 30 -1.85 -1.22 8.05
CA LEU A 30 -1.94 -0.16 7.06
C LEU A 30 -3.10 -0.41 6.09
N ILE A 31 -3.23 -1.63 5.60
CA ILE A 31 -4.30 -1.97 4.66
C ILE A 31 -5.66 -1.79 5.34
N LYS A 32 -5.79 -2.21 6.58
CA LYS A 32 -7.04 -2.01 7.32
C LYS A 32 -7.41 -0.54 7.47
N ASP A 33 -6.41 0.31 7.65
CA ASP A 33 -6.66 1.74 7.75
C ASP A 33 -7.12 2.32 6.40
N ILE A 34 -6.50 1.86 5.32
CA ILE A 34 -6.86 2.33 3.98
C ILE A 34 -8.30 1.93 3.61
N VAL A 35 -8.73 0.71 3.95
CA VAL A 35 -10.06 0.23 3.56
C VAL A 35 -11.20 0.95 4.26
N ARG A 36 -10.89 1.76 5.27
CA ARG A 36 -11.89 2.63 5.88
C ARG A 36 -12.21 3.85 5.02
N GLY A 37 -11.56 3.98 3.87
CA GLY A 37 -11.74 5.12 2.98
C GLY A 37 -10.72 6.21 3.17
N ASN A 38 -9.66 5.96 3.93
CA ASN A 38 -8.62 6.96 4.21
C ASN A 38 -7.55 6.91 3.13
N GLU A 39 -7.80 7.61 2.01
CA GLU A 39 -6.85 7.62 0.92
C GLU A 39 -5.63 8.49 1.24
N ALA A 40 -5.87 9.69 1.71
CA ALA A 40 -4.83 10.70 1.88
C ALA A 40 -4.49 10.98 3.34
N GLU A 41 -5.12 10.30 4.28
CA GLU A 41 -4.94 10.52 5.71
C GLU A 41 -4.85 9.19 6.43
N GLY A 42 -4.19 9.18 7.59
CA GLY A 42 -4.12 8.00 8.41
C GLY A 42 -2.69 7.65 8.76
N ILE A 43 -2.48 6.41 9.22
CA ILE A 43 -1.16 5.97 9.69
C ILE A 43 -0.23 5.71 8.50
N GLY A 44 1.08 5.77 8.77
CA GLY A 44 2.09 5.48 7.76
C GLY A 44 2.42 6.65 6.85
N LYS A 45 2.01 7.86 7.23
CA LYS A 45 2.31 9.11 6.49
C LYS A 45 1.93 9.01 5.02
N PRO A 46 0.63 8.96 4.71
CA PRO A 46 0.18 8.89 3.30
C PRO A 46 0.75 10.03 2.48
N GLU A 47 1.22 9.72 1.30
CA GLU A 47 1.84 10.68 0.41
C GLU A 47 1.34 10.48 -1.01
N ALA A 48 0.88 11.56 -1.64
CA ALA A 48 0.46 11.51 -3.04
C ALA A 48 1.69 11.39 -3.94
N LEU A 49 1.62 10.49 -4.90
CA LEU A 49 2.72 10.24 -5.82
C LEU A 49 2.54 11.03 -7.11
N LYS A 50 3.63 11.16 -7.86
CA LYS A 50 3.68 11.97 -9.08
C LYS A 50 4.16 11.12 -10.25
N GLY A 51 4.17 11.73 -11.43
CA GLY A 51 4.66 11.06 -12.64
C GLY A 51 3.75 9.91 -13.04
N ASP A 52 4.35 8.77 -13.34
CA ASP A 52 3.62 7.58 -13.77
C ASP A 52 2.68 7.05 -12.70
N LEU A 53 2.92 7.42 -11.45
CA LEU A 53 2.10 6.98 -10.33
C LEU A 53 1.13 8.08 -9.86
N SER A 54 0.92 9.09 -10.67
CA SER A 54 -0.03 10.15 -10.34
C SER A 54 -1.41 9.55 -10.11
N GLY A 55 -2.07 9.96 -9.05
CA GLY A 55 -3.36 9.39 -8.63
C GLY A 55 -3.21 8.26 -7.62
N CYS A 56 -1.99 7.83 -7.36
CA CYS A 56 -1.70 6.82 -6.35
C CYS A 56 -1.12 7.48 -5.11
N TYR A 57 -1.11 6.73 -4.02
CA TYR A 57 -0.57 7.15 -2.75
C TYR A 57 0.38 6.08 -2.23
N SER A 58 1.30 6.47 -1.35
CA SER A 58 2.11 5.49 -0.64
C SER A 58 1.96 5.68 0.85
N ARG A 59 2.15 4.60 1.60
CA ARG A 59 2.28 4.64 3.05
C ARG A 59 3.52 3.90 3.46
N ARG A 60 4.18 4.39 4.50
CA ARG A 60 5.41 3.79 5.00
C ARG A 60 5.12 2.55 5.82
N ILE A 61 5.78 1.45 5.48
CA ILE A 61 5.81 0.25 6.31
C ILE A 61 6.94 0.44 7.32
N ASP A 62 8.13 0.81 6.83
CA ASP A 62 9.28 1.17 7.65
C ASP A 62 10.12 2.21 6.89
N GLY A 63 11.39 2.38 7.26
CA GLY A 63 12.25 3.40 6.67
C GLY A 63 12.47 3.26 5.18
N LYS A 64 12.33 2.05 4.63
CA LYS A 64 12.59 1.82 3.20
C LYS A 64 11.47 1.10 2.47
N ASN A 65 10.52 0.49 3.16
CA ASN A 65 9.44 -0.23 2.54
C ASN A 65 8.15 0.59 2.54
N ARG A 66 7.40 0.50 1.44
CA ARG A 66 6.16 1.27 1.23
C ARG A 66 5.08 0.37 0.68
N ILE A 67 3.83 0.77 0.91
CA ILE A 67 2.68 0.25 0.17
C ILE A 67 2.28 1.33 -0.81
N VAL A 68 2.14 0.98 -2.09
CA VAL A 68 1.60 1.89 -3.11
C VAL A 68 0.21 1.41 -3.47
N TYR A 69 -0.75 2.30 -3.41
CA TYR A 69 -2.16 1.95 -3.60
C TYR A 69 -2.92 3.11 -4.23
N ARG A 70 -4.14 2.80 -4.70
CA ARG A 70 -5.10 3.83 -5.10
C ARG A 70 -6.49 3.32 -4.79
N ILE A 71 -7.43 4.22 -4.64
CA ILE A 71 -8.83 3.86 -4.45
C ILE A 71 -9.56 4.13 -5.76
N LYS A 72 -10.24 3.12 -6.27
CA LYS A 72 -11.01 3.21 -7.49
C LYS A 72 -12.40 2.67 -7.20
N GLY A 73 -13.40 3.56 -7.24
CA GLY A 73 -14.75 3.17 -6.87
C GLY A 73 -14.80 2.70 -5.43
N ASP A 74 -15.20 1.46 -5.23
CA ASP A 74 -15.32 0.87 -3.89
C ASP A 74 -14.16 -0.06 -3.56
N THR A 75 -13.04 0.04 -4.28
CA THR A 75 -11.94 -0.90 -4.17
C THR A 75 -10.62 -0.18 -3.95
N VAL A 76 -9.86 -0.68 -2.95
CA VAL A 76 -8.46 -0.31 -2.78
C VAL A 76 -7.65 -1.24 -3.65
N GLN A 77 -6.88 -0.67 -4.58
CA GLN A 77 -5.97 -1.44 -5.42
C GLN A 77 -4.57 -1.30 -4.85
N ILE A 78 -3.97 -2.41 -4.41
CA ILE A 78 -2.60 -2.46 -3.91
C ILE A 78 -1.70 -2.76 -5.09
N LEU A 79 -0.88 -1.78 -5.46
CA LEU A 79 -0.06 -1.84 -6.67
C LEU A 79 1.34 -2.37 -6.41
N GLN A 80 1.92 -2.03 -5.26
CA GLN A 80 3.26 -2.44 -4.89
C GLN A 80 3.38 -2.54 -3.39
N VAL A 81 4.21 -3.47 -2.92
CA VAL A 81 4.52 -3.65 -1.51
C VAL A 81 6.03 -3.87 -1.40
N GLY A 82 6.72 -3.04 -0.64
CA GLY A 82 8.16 -3.19 -0.44
C GLY A 82 8.94 -2.05 -1.05
N THR A 83 10.09 -2.36 -1.62
CA THR A 83 11.03 -1.36 -2.14
C THR A 83 11.00 -1.18 -3.65
N HIS A 84 10.11 -1.87 -4.35
CA HIS A 84 10.07 -1.85 -5.82
C HIS A 84 9.42 -0.61 -6.40
N TYR A 85 8.93 0.23 -5.56
CA TYR A 85 8.25 1.44 -5.93
C TYR A 85 9.21 2.38 -6.65
N LYS A 86 8.82 2.80 -7.82
CA LYS A 86 9.58 3.75 -8.61
C LYS A 86 8.66 4.86 -9.04
N GLU A 87 9.03 6.06 -8.66
CA GLU A 87 8.36 7.27 -9.07
C GLU A 87 9.20 7.96 -10.12
N LYS A 88 8.59 8.28 -11.25
CA LYS A 88 9.28 8.98 -12.32
C LYS A 88 8.62 10.29 -12.63
#